data_5dade136e6fd3bba8d24420608a8a027
#
_entry.id   5dade136e6fd3bba8d24420608a8a027
#
_cell.length_a   1.000
_cell.length_b   1.000
_cell.length_c   1.000
_cell.angle_alpha   90.00
_cell.angle_beta   90.00
_cell.angle_gamma   90.00
#
_symmetry.space_group_name_H-M   'P 1'
#
loop_
_entity.id
_entity.type
_entity.pdbx_description
1 polymer ?
#
loop_
_entity_poly.entity_id
_entity_poly.type
_entity_poly.pdbx_seq_one_letter_code
_entity_poly.pdbx_strand_id
1 'polypeptide(L)'
;RCYIFQNADGRICFAIPYETNYTLIGTTDEDHKGDPGSPRISDSETDYLLAAVSEYFRRPVTRDQARWAYSGIRPLYDDGASKAQEATRDYVLKLDHPEGAAPLLSIFGGKITTFRKLAEAAMEKIQPFFAQMGKPWTVTGSLPGGDFAYDEVEPRITELSRKYSFMTPRNVRRMFRAYGTDTERIF
;
A
#
# COMPACT_ATOMS: atom_id res chain seq x y z
N ARG A 1 -15.31 12.49 -0.39
CA ARG A 1 -14.96 11.99 -1.73
C ARG A 1 -13.45 11.96 -1.87
N CYS A 2 -12.91 10.99 -2.60
CA CYS A 2 -11.52 10.96 -3.03
C CYS A 2 -11.41 11.70 -4.37
N TYR A 3 -10.36 12.49 -4.53
CA TYR A 3 -10.08 13.23 -5.76
C TYR A 3 -8.72 12.81 -6.31
N ILE A 4 -8.63 12.77 -7.64
CA ILE A 4 -7.42 12.54 -8.42
C ILE A 4 -7.26 13.75 -9.32
N PHE A 5 -6.12 14.42 -9.23
CA PHE A 5 -5.78 15.59 -10.04
C PHE A 5 -4.61 15.23 -10.94
N GLN A 6 -4.73 15.56 -12.21
CA GLN A 6 -3.63 15.48 -13.17
C GLN A 6 -3.13 16.90 -13.43
N ASN A 7 -1.88 17.14 -13.05
CA ASN A 7 -1.27 18.45 -13.18
C ASN A 7 -0.71 18.70 -14.59
N ALA A 8 -0.48 19.95 -14.92
CA ALA A 8 0.05 20.35 -16.25
C ALA A 8 1.43 19.74 -16.56
N ASP A 9 2.22 19.41 -15.53
CA ASP A 9 3.52 18.73 -15.63
C ASP A 9 3.41 17.20 -15.80
N GLY A 10 2.18 16.66 -15.94
CA GLY A 10 1.90 15.23 -16.09
C GLY A 10 1.87 14.42 -14.80
N ARG A 11 2.23 15.02 -13.64
CA ARG A 11 2.17 14.34 -12.36
C ARG A 11 0.73 14.22 -11.86
N ILE A 12 0.47 13.17 -11.10
CA ILE A 12 -0.83 12.90 -10.50
C ILE A 12 -0.75 13.18 -9.00
N CYS A 13 -1.71 13.96 -8.50
CA CYS A 13 -1.88 14.21 -7.08
C CYS A 13 -3.26 13.72 -6.62
N PHE A 14 -3.31 13.22 -5.40
CA PHE A 14 -4.54 12.74 -4.76
C PHE A 14 -4.90 13.64 -3.58
N ALA A 15 -6.20 13.80 -3.35
CA ALA A 15 -6.74 14.30 -2.09
C ALA A 15 -7.75 13.28 -1.57
N ILE A 16 -7.37 12.56 -0.52
CA ILE A 16 -8.10 11.42 0.02
C ILE A 16 -8.56 11.73 1.43
N PRO A 17 -9.87 11.64 1.73
CA PRO A 17 -10.34 11.71 3.12
C PRO A 17 -9.60 10.69 3.98
N TYR A 18 -9.01 11.16 5.06
CA TYR A 18 -8.24 10.33 5.97
C TYR A 18 -8.77 10.47 7.39
N GLU A 19 -9.04 9.36 8.02
CA GLU A 19 -9.77 9.33 9.29
C GLU A 19 -11.06 10.15 9.21
N THR A 20 -11.33 11.05 10.15
CA THR A 20 -12.54 11.87 10.15
C THR A 20 -12.28 13.32 9.74
N ASN A 21 -11.11 13.85 10.10
CA ASN A 21 -10.84 15.30 10.09
C ASN A 21 -9.65 15.69 9.23
N TYR A 22 -9.05 14.74 8.52
CA TYR A 22 -7.86 14.97 7.72
C TYR A 22 -8.09 14.67 6.24
N THR A 23 -7.26 15.25 5.42
CA THR A 23 -7.13 14.91 4.01
C THR A 23 -5.68 14.53 3.77
N LEU A 24 -5.46 13.31 3.26
CA LEU A 24 -4.16 12.89 2.78
C LEU A 24 -3.94 13.48 1.39
N ILE A 25 -2.87 14.23 1.22
CA ILE A 25 -2.45 14.83 -0.04
C ILE A 25 -1.15 14.15 -0.48
N GLY A 26 -1.06 13.72 -1.68
CA GLY A 26 0.10 13.05 -2.25
C GLY A 26 -0.19 12.54 -3.65
N THR A 27 0.82 12.14 -4.36
CA THR A 27 2.19 11.91 -3.90
C THR A 27 3.17 12.57 -4.86
N THR A 28 4.41 12.73 -4.39
CA THR A 28 5.58 12.95 -5.24
C THR A 28 6.27 11.62 -5.52
N ASP A 29 7.18 11.61 -6.49
CA ASP A 29 7.96 10.44 -6.88
C ASP A 29 9.34 10.98 -7.30
N GLU A 30 10.32 10.90 -6.39
CA GLU A 30 11.64 11.45 -6.57
C GLU A 30 12.71 10.39 -6.29
N ASP A 31 13.84 10.46 -7.01
CA ASP A 31 14.97 9.56 -6.77
C ASP A 31 15.57 9.79 -5.40
N HIS A 32 15.58 8.78 -4.56
CA HIS A 32 16.14 8.86 -3.22
C HIS A 32 17.64 8.57 -3.23
N LYS A 33 18.43 9.51 -2.71
CA LYS A 33 19.91 9.40 -2.63
C LYS A 33 20.44 9.27 -1.21
N GLY A 34 19.55 9.28 -0.22
CA GLY A 34 19.89 9.21 1.20
C GLY A 34 19.78 7.80 1.78
N ASP A 35 19.78 7.73 3.12
CA ASP A 35 19.52 6.49 3.85
C ASP A 35 18.07 6.02 3.60
N PRO A 36 17.85 4.85 3.00
CA PRO A 36 16.51 4.33 2.76
C PRO A 36 15.74 4.01 4.06
N GLY A 37 16.41 3.87 5.19
CA GLY A 37 15.77 3.68 6.49
C GLY A 37 15.15 4.94 7.09
N SER A 38 15.45 6.12 6.52
CA SER A 38 14.98 7.40 7.06
C SER A 38 14.51 8.37 5.96
N PRO A 39 13.61 7.96 5.06
CA PRO A 39 13.11 8.84 4.01
C PRO A 39 12.24 9.95 4.62
N ARG A 40 12.40 11.16 4.10
CA ARG A 40 11.61 12.34 4.51
C ARG A 40 11.23 13.15 3.30
N ILE A 41 10.04 13.72 3.34
CA ILE A 41 9.60 14.69 2.34
C ILE A 41 10.46 15.94 2.43
N SER A 42 10.89 16.47 1.30
CA SER A 42 11.61 17.73 1.21
C SER A 42 10.65 18.94 1.29
N ASP A 43 11.22 20.11 1.52
CA ASP A 43 10.46 21.36 1.48
C ASP A 43 9.90 21.64 0.08
N SER A 44 10.67 21.34 -0.96
CA SER A 44 10.22 21.51 -2.35
C SER A 44 9.06 20.58 -2.73
N GLU A 45 9.08 19.33 -2.28
CA GLU A 45 7.98 18.40 -2.48
C GLU A 45 6.72 18.85 -1.71
N THR A 46 6.89 19.35 -0.50
CA THR A 46 5.79 19.89 0.30
C THR A 46 5.15 21.08 -0.41
N ASP A 47 5.95 22.05 -0.87
CA ASP A 47 5.44 23.23 -1.59
C ASP A 47 4.74 22.84 -2.89
N TYR A 48 5.32 21.89 -3.63
CA TYR A 48 4.70 21.35 -4.83
C TYR A 48 3.31 20.77 -4.55
N LEU A 49 3.18 19.89 -3.55
CA LEU A 49 1.91 19.25 -3.22
C LEU A 49 0.86 20.26 -2.76
N LEU A 50 1.25 21.24 -1.96
CA LEU A 50 0.33 22.28 -1.49
C LEU A 50 -0.11 23.20 -2.64
N ALA A 51 0.80 23.56 -3.54
CA ALA A 51 0.47 24.34 -4.72
C ALA A 51 -0.49 23.55 -5.65
N ALA A 52 -0.15 22.30 -5.96
CA ALA A 52 -0.93 21.44 -6.84
C ALA A 52 -2.39 21.27 -6.38
N VAL A 53 -2.63 21.02 -5.10
CA VAL A 53 -4.01 20.88 -4.60
C VAL A 53 -4.72 22.23 -4.50
N SER A 54 -4.00 23.32 -4.23
CA SER A 54 -4.57 24.66 -4.13
C SER A 54 -5.17 25.16 -5.44
N GLU A 55 -4.71 24.66 -6.59
CA GLU A 55 -5.29 24.97 -7.90
C GLU A 55 -6.73 24.47 -8.05
N TYR A 56 -7.09 23.39 -7.34
CA TYR A 56 -8.39 22.72 -7.46
C TYR A 56 -9.37 23.02 -6.35
N PHE A 57 -8.92 23.61 -5.25
CA PHE A 57 -9.77 23.94 -4.12
C PHE A 57 -10.03 25.43 -4.00
N ARG A 58 -11.21 25.79 -3.51
CA ARG A 58 -11.61 27.20 -3.30
C ARG A 58 -10.68 27.97 -2.38
N ARG A 59 -10.09 27.27 -1.42
CA ARG A 59 -9.17 27.86 -0.43
C ARG A 59 -7.81 27.23 -0.63
N PRO A 60 -6.76 28.04 -0.78
CA PRO A 60 -5.41 27.51 -0.81
C PRO A 60 -5.10 26.73 0.45
N VAL A 61 -4.30 25.68 0.31
CA VAL A 61 -3.80 24.88 1.43
C VAL A 61 -2.40 25.39 1.77
N THR A 62 -2.17 25.70 3.04
CA THR A 62 -0.92 26.31 3.52
C THR A 62 -0.12 25.36 4.41
N ARG A 63 1.17 25.62 4.58
CA ARG A 63 2.08 24.75 5.36
C ARG A 63 1.65 24.57 6.82
N ASP A 64 1.10 25.59 7.45
CA ASP A 64 0.60 25.54 8.83
C ASP A 64 -0.58 24.59 9.01
N GLN A 65 -1.28 24.26 7.94
CA GLN A 65 -2.36 23.28 7.92
C GLN A 65 -1.85 21.83 7.79
N ALA A 66 -0.62 21.63 7.35
CA ALA A 66 0.00 20.31 7.33
C ALA A 66 0.25 19.83 8.77
N ARG A 67 -0.34 18.71 9.15
CA ARG A 67 -0.25 18.17 10.51
C ARG A 67 0.75 17.03 10.61
N TRP A 68 0.95 16.33 9.54
CA TRP A 68 1.84 15.19 9.50
C TRP A 68 2.24 14.87 8.07
N ALA A 69 3.41 14.32 7.89
CA ALA A 69 3.93 13.84 6.61
C ALA A 69 4.63 12.51 6.79
N TYR A 70 4.62 11.69 5.76
CA TYR A 70 5.42 10.47 5.70
C TYR A 70 5.95 10.24 4.30
N SER A 71 7.06 9.55 4.23
CA SER A 71 7.70 9.13 3.00
C SER A 71 8.01 7.64 3.07
N GLY A 72 8.09 7.01 1.93
CA GLY A 72 8.44 5.60 1.80
C GLY A 72 9.31 5.37 0.58
N ILE A 73 10.15 4.35 0.64
CA ILE A 73 10.98 3.94 -0.50
C ILE A 73 10.22 2.90 -1.33
N ARG A 74 10.22 3.09 -2.63
CA ARG A 74 9.82 2.06 -3.58
C ARG A 74 11.05 1.30 -4.04
N PRO A 75 11.26 0.05 -3.62
CA PRO A 75 12.39 -0.75 -4.05
C PRO A 75 12.14 -1.29 -5.47
N LEU A 76 12.16 -0.40 -6.47
CA LEU A 76 11.98 -0.78 -7.86
C LEU A 76 13.19 -1.58 -8.36
N TYR A 77 12.93 -2.50 -9.28
CA TYR A 77 14.01 -3.18 -9.98
C TYR A 77 14.70 -2.17 -10.91
N ASP A 78 16.03 -2.12 -10.85
CA ASP A 78 16.83 -1.32 -11.77
C ASP A 78 16.86 -2.00 -13.14
N ASP A 79 16.03 -1.51 -14.05
CA ASP A 79 15.92 -1.95 -15.44
C ASP A 79 16.71 -1.07 -16.42
N GLY A 80 17.49 -0.10 -15.87
CA GLY A 80 18.28 0.86 -16.63
C GLY A 80 17.47 2.08 -17.08
N ALA A 81 16.25 2.27 -16.58
CA ALA A 81 15.46 3.47 -16.87
C ALA A 81 16.15 4.74 -16.34
N SER A 82 16.05 5.83 -17.10
CA SER A 82 16.73 7.10 -16.77
C SER A 82 16.04 7.86 -15.62
N LYS A 83 14.77 7.55 -15.33
CA LYS A 83 13.96 8.23 -14.30
C LYS A 83 13.15 7.23 -13.50
N ALA A 84 12.96 7.50 -12.20
CA ALA A 84 12.16 6.68 -11.29
C ALA A 84 10.71 6.45 -11.80
N GLN A 85 10.13 7.43 -12.50
CA GLN A 85 8.79 7.34 -13.06
C GLN A 85 8.68 6.34 -14.22
N GLU A 86 9.79 6.08 -14.92
CA GLU A 86 9.88 5.19 -16.09
C GLU A 86 10.26 3.75 -15.71
N ALA A 87 10.86 3.55 -14.51
CA ALA A 87 11.24 2.23 -14.03
C ALA A 87 10.03 1.31 -13.88
N THR A 88 10.24 0.02 -14.18
CA THR A 88 9.16 -0.97 -14.05
C THR A 88 8.64 -1.04 -12.62
N ARG A 89 7.31 -1.03 -12.49
CA ARG A 89 6.61 -1.21 -11.22
C ARG A 89 6.10 -2.64 -11.04
N ASP A 90 6.38 -3.52 -11.99
CA ASP A 90 6.09 -4.94 -11.88
C ASP A 90 7.21 -5.65 -11.13
N TYR A 91 6.89 -6.82 -10.59
CA TYR A 91 7.89 -7.65 -9.95
C TYR A 91 8.78 -8.36 -10.97
N VAL A 92 10.04 -8.56 -10.60
CA VAL A 92 11.01 -9.35 -11.36
C VAL A 92 11.43 -10.54 -10.51
N LEU A 93 11.33 -11.74 -11.08
CA LEU A 93 11.72 -13.00 -10.46
C LEU A 93 12.97 -13.55 -11.14
N LYS A 94 14.08 -13.61 -10.39
CA LYS A 94 15.32 -14.21 -10.86
C LYS A 94 15.62 -15.49 -10.09
N LEU A 95 15.65 -16.60 -10.80
CA LEU A 95 16.03 -17.89 -10.25
C LEU A 95 17.49 -18.17 -10.63
N ASP A 96 18.33 -18.37 -9.63
CA ASP A 96 19.69 -18.83 -9.76
C ASP A 96 19.81 -20.23 -9.19
N HIS A 97 20.39 -21.16 -9.96
CA HIS A 97 20.54 -22.56 -9.58
C HIS A 97 21.86 -23.11 -10.14
N PRO A 98 23.01 -22.76 -9.55
CA PRO A 98 24.28 -23.34 -9.92
C PRO A 98 24.29 -24.84 -9.68
N GLU A 99 25.05 -25.59 -10.50
CA GLU A 99 25.21 -27.02 -10.34
C GLU A 99 25.75 -27.37 -8.94
N GLY A 100 25.09 -28.30 -8.26
CA GLY A 100 25.46 -28.74 -6.91
C GLY A 100 25.08 -27.78 -5.78
N ALA A 101 24.38 -26.66 -6.05
CA ALA A 101 23.90 -25.72 -5.06
C ALA A 101 22.37 -25.70 -4.92
N ALA A 102 21.88 -25.21 -3.79
CA ALA A 102 20.46 -24.99 -3.63
C ALA A 102 19.95 -23.85 -4.54
N PRO A 103 18.73 -23.94 -5.08
CA PRO A 103 18.14 -22.86 -5.87
C PRO A 103 17.88 -21.63 -5.03
N LEU A 104 18.18 -20.46 -5.58
CA LEU A 104 17.90 -19.15 -4.98
C LEU A 104 16.92 -18.38 -5.87
N LEU A 105 15.72 -18.08 -5.36
CA LEU A 105 14.78 -17.19 -6.02
C LEU A 105 14.87 -15.79 -5.43
N SER A 106 15.36 -14.83 -6.21
CA SER A 106 15.37 -13.42 -5.85
C SER A 106 14.13 -12.72 -6.39
N ILE A 107 13.44 -11.99 -5.52
CA ILE A 107 12.22 -11.25 -5.83
C ILE A 107 12.51 -9.77 -5.70
N PHE A 108 12.30 -9.00 -6.78
CA PHE A 108 12.54 -7.57 -6.83
C PHE A 108 11.27 -6.82 -7.18
N GLY A 109 11.03 -5.66 -6.55
CA GLY A 109 9.94 -4.77 -6.85
C GLY A 109 8.56 -5.33 -6.50
N GLY A 110 7.57 -4.99 -7.34
CA GLY A 110 6.18 -5.38 -7.15
C GLY A 110 5.34 -4.37 -6.37
N LYS A 111 4.03 -4.50 -6.51
CA LYS A 111 3.04 -3.68 -5.82
C LYS A 111 2.35 -4.50 -4.74
N ILE A 112 1.94 -3.86 -3.65
CA ILE A 112 1.12 -4.53 -2.63
C ILE A 112 -0.18 -5.11 -3.22
N THR A 113 -0.74 -4.49 -4.24
CA THR A 113 -1.95 -4.97 -4.92
C THR A 113 -1.74 -6.20 -5.78
N THR A 114 -0.49 -6.55 -6.13
CA THR A 114 -0.15 -7.73 -6.94
C THR A 114 0.41 -8.87 -6.10
N PHE A 115 0.46 -8.75 -4.76
CA PHE A 115 1.11 -9.70 -3.86
C PHE A 115 0.68 -11.15 -4.09
N ARG A 116 -0.63 -11.39 -4.32
CA ARG A 116 -1.17 -12.74 -4.55
C ARG A 116 -0.61 -13.36 -5.83
N LYS A 117 -0.61 -12.60 -6.93
CA LYS A 117 -0.06 -13.05 -8.22
C LYS A 117 1.45 -13.22 -8.16
N LEU A 118 2.14 -12.34 -7.45
CA LEU A 118 3.57 -12.47 -7.19
C LEU A 118 3.87 -13.79 -6.44
N ALA A 119 3.11 -14.09 -5.39
CA ALA A 119 3.29 -15.31 -4.62
C ALA A 119 3.05 -16.57 -5.50
N GLU A 120 1.97 -16.59 -6.30
CA GLU A 120 1.71 -17.69 -7.24
C GLU A 120 2.85 -17.87 -8.26
N ALA A 121 3.33 -16.77 -8.86
CA ALA A 121 4.43 -16.80 -9.82
C ALA A 121 5.75 -17.25 -9.18
N ALA A 122 6.02 -16.85 -7.93
CA ALA A 122 7.18 -17.32 -7.19
C ALA A 122 7.10 -18.83 -6.92
N MET A 123 5.93 -19.32 -6.49
CA MET A 123 5.70 -20.76 -6.27
C MET A 123 5.86 -21.57 -7.55
N GLU A 124 5.36 -21.07 -8.67
CA GLU A 124 5.53 -21.72 -9.98
C GLU A 124 7.02 -21.84 -10.37
N LYS A 125 7.82 -20.80 -10.11
CA LYS A 125 9.26 -20.79 -10.37
C LYS A 125 10.03 -21.84 -9.57
N ILE A 126 9.65 -22.06 -8.31
CA ILE A 126 10.35 -23.02 -7.43
C ILE A 126 9.74 -24.43 -7.46
N GLN A 127 8.58 -24.61 -8.07
CA GLN A 127 7.90 -25.91 -8.18
C GLN A 127 8.81 -27.07 -8.64
N PRO A 128 9.69 -26.91 -9.66
CA PRO A 128 10.55 -27.98 -10.12
C PRO A 128 11.48 -28.57 -9.06
N PHE A 129 11.72 -27.86 -7.97
CA PHE A 129 12.62 -28.29 -6.88
C PHE A 129 11.90 -29.03 -5.74
N PHE A 130 10.58 -29.20 -5.83
CA PHE A 130 9.78 -29.90 -4.83
C PHE A 130 9.11 -31.13 -5.43
N ALA A 131 9.23 -32.26 -4.74
CA ALA A 131 8.64 -33.52 -5.22
C ALA A 131 7.10 -33.46 -5.30
N GLN A 132 6.46 -32.72 -4.38
CA GLN A 132 5.01 -32.55 -4.36
C GLN A 132 4.68 -31.12 -3.93
N MET A 133 3.85 -30.46 -4.73
CA MET A 133 3.25 -29.17 -4.37
C MET A 133 1.74 -29.22 -4.60
N GLY A 134 1.00 -28.58 -3.71
CA GLY A 134 -0.46 -28.43 -3.85
C GLY A 134 -0.82 -27.54 -5.04
N LYS A 135 -2.08 -27.61 -5.47
CA LYS A 135 -2.61 -26.70 -6.50
C LYS A 135 -2.73 -25.27 -5.96
N PRO A 136 -2.62 -24.24 -6.81
CA PRO A 136 -2.90 -22.88 -6.41
C PRO A 136 -4.31 -22.76 -5.81
N TRP A 137 -4.43 -22.06 -4.68
CA TRP A 137 -5.69 -21.89 -3.94
C TRP A 137 -6.00 -20.45 -3.56
N THR A 138 -5.05 -19.55 -3.77
CA THR A 138 -5.12 -18.17 -3.28
C THR A 138 -6.23 -17.33 -3.93
N VAL A 139 -6.78 -17.76 -5.08
CA VAL A 139 -7.90 -17.07 -5.75
C VAL A 139 -9.17 -17.09 -4.91
N THR A 140 -9.39 -18.18 -4.19
CA THR A 140 -10.59 -18.41 -3.37
C THR A 140 -10.30 -18.34 -1.87
N GLY A 141 -9.02 -18.17 -1.50
CA GLY A 141 -8.62 -18.05 -0.11
C GLY A 141 -8.94 -16.68 0.47
N SER A 142 -9.55 -16.66 1.64
CA SER A 142 -9.76 -15.43 2.40
C SER A 142 -8.47 -14.97 3.07
N LEU A 143 -8.29 -13.65 3.18
CA LEU A 143 -7.26 -13.09 4.05
C LEU A 143 -7.64 -13.31 5.53
N PRO A 144 -6.67 -13.38 6.46
CA PRO A 144 -6.96 -13.42 7.88
C PRO A 144 -7.93 -12.30 8.29
N GLY A 145 -8.97 -12.65 9.02
CA GLY A 145 -10.02 -11.71 9.41
C GLY A 145 -10.97 -11.25 8.30
N GLY A 146 -10.78 -11.72 7.05
CA GLY A 146 -11.54 -11.27 5.88
C GLY A 146 -12.61 -12.27 5.39
N ASP A 147 -12.94 -13.29 6.17
CA ASP A 147 -13.90 -14.34 5.78
C ASP A 147 -15.36 -13.93 6.07
N PHE A 148 -15.82 -12.92 5.34
CA PHE A 148 -17.20 -12.43 5.40
C PHE A 148 -17.53 -11.61 4.15
N ALA A 149 -18.83 -11.44 3.88
CA ALA A 149 -19.30 -10.64 2.74
C ALA A 149 -19.19 -9.14 3.02
N TYR A 150 -19.00 -8.34 1.97
CA TYR A 150 -18.78 -6.88 2.09
C TYR A 150 -19.97 -6.16 2.77
N ASP A 151 -21.19 -6.59 2.52
CA ASP A 151 -22.41 -6.02 3.12
C ASP A 151 -22.55 -6.34 4.61
N GLU A 152 -21.80 -7.31 5.14
CA GLU A 152 -21.76 -7.61 6.57
C GLU A 152 -20.89 -6.64 7.39
N VAL A 153 -20.10 -5.79 6.75
CA VAL A 153 -19.16 -4.88 7.44
C VAL A 153 -19.87 -4.00 8.49
N GLU A 154 -20.93 -3.30 8.07
CA GLU A 154 -21.64 -2.38 8.98
C GLU A 154 -22.44 -3.11 10.07
N PRO A 155 -23.18 -4.19 9.77
CA PRO A 155 -23.78 -5.04 10.79
C PRO A 155 -22.77 -5.53 11.85
N ARG A 156 -21.62 -6.03 11.44
CA ARG A 156 -20.59 -6.55 12.35
C ARG A 156 -19.98 -5.44 13.22
N ILE A 157 -19.70 -4.26 12.67
CA ILE A 157 -19.23 -3.10 13.44
C ILE A 157 -20.27 -2.70 14.49
N THR A 158 -21.55 -2.73 14.13
CA THR A 158 -22.64 -2.41 15.05
C THR A 158 -22.74 -3.42 16.20
N GLU A 159 -22.61 -4.69 15.89
CA GLU A 159 -22.59 -5.77 16.90
C GLU A 159 -21.41 -5.63 17.86
N LEU A 160 -20.20 -5.45 17.32
CA LEU A 160 -18.99 -5.24 18.12
C LEU A 160 -19.10 -3.99 19.00
N SER A 161 -19.72 -2.92 18.50
CA SER A 161 -19.92 -1.69 19.29
C SER A 161 -20.88 -1.89 20.47
N ARG A 162 -21.86 -2.80 20.36
CA ARG A 162 -22.71 -3.18 21.48
C ARG A 162 -21.97 -4.08 22.48
N LYS A 163 -21.23 -5.06 21.97
CA LYS A 163 -20.49 -6.04 22.77
C LYS A 163 -19.37 -5.39 23.58
N TYR A 164 -18.66 -4.46 22.98
CA TYR A 164 -17.50 -3.76 23.57
C TYR A 164 -17.83 -2.29 23.84
N SER A 165 -18.85 -2.05 24.67
CA SER A 165 -19.39 -0.70 24.96
C SER A 165 -18.41 0.25 25.64
N PHE A 166 -17.28 -0.24 26.16
CA PHE A 166 -16.21 0.59 26.69
C PHE A 166 -15.38 1.29 25.60
N MET A 167 -15.52 0.86 24.35
CA MET A 167 -14.86 1.47 23.20
C MET A 167 -15.77 2.45 22.47
N THR A 168 -15.19 3.52 21.94
CA THR A 168 -15.95 4.42 21.06
C THR A 168 -16.30 3.72 19.74
N PRO A 169 -17.47 3.98 19.13
CA PRO A 169 -17.83 3.42 17.83
C PRO A 169 -16.78 3.67 16.74
N ARG A 170 -16.09 4.80 16.81
CA ARG A 170 -14.95 5.11 15.90
C ARG A 170 -13.80 4.11 16.06
N ASN A 171 -13.43 3.81 17.28
CA ASN A 171 -12.33 2.88 17.55
C ASN A 171 -12.72 1.46 17.13
N VAL A 172 -13.94 1.01 17.43
CA VAL A 172 -14.44 -0.30 16.97
C VAL A 172 -14.38 -0.40 15.45
N ARG A 173 -14.88 0.62 14.74
CA ARG A 173 -14.82 0.68 13.27
C ARG A 173 -13.38 0.60 12.76
N ARG A 174 -12.46 1.35 13.36
CA ARG A 174 -11.05 1.35 12.99
C ARG A 174 -10.42 -0.03 13.18
N MET A 175 -10.68 -0.67 14.30
CA MET A 175 -10.18 -2.01 14.61
C MET A 175 -10.74 -3.05 13.63
N PHE A 176 -12.06 -3.04 13.41
CA PHE A 176 -12.68 -3.96 12.47
C PHE A 176 -12.16 -3.78 11.03
N ARG A 177 -11.94 -2.55 10.58
CA ARG A 177 -11.36 -2.29 9.25
C ARG A 177 -9.92 -2.74 9.11
N ALA A 178 -9.18 -2.83 10.21
CA ALA A 178 -7.79 -3.28 10.22
C ALA A 178 -7.66 -4.81 10.35
N TYR A 179 -8.54 -5.44 11.13
CA TYR A 179 -8.39 -6.83 11.56
C TYR A 179 -9.60 -7.72 11.21
N GLY A 180 -10.69 -7.16 10.71
CA GLY A 180 -11.90 -7.91 10.39
C GLY A 180 -12.44 -8.70 11.57
N THR A 181 -12.76 -9.97 11.35
CA THR A 181 -13.24 -10.88 12.40
C THR A 181 -12.19 -11.17 13.48
N ASP A 182 -10.90 -11.00 13.19
CA ASP A 182 -9.83 -11.15 14.19
C ASP A 182 -9.80 -10.01 15.23
N THR A 183 -10.60 -8.97 15.05
CA THR A 183 -10.74 -7.87 16.02
C THR A 183 -11.08 -8.38 17.43
N GLU A 184 -11.89 -9.41 17.54
CA GLU A 184 -12.29 -9.99 18.84
C GLU A 184 -11.13 -10.67 19.60
N ARG A 185 -10.04 -10.99 18.92
CA ARG A 185 -8.83 -11.54 19.56
C ARG A 185 -7.99 -10.49 20.26
N ILE A 186 -8.30 -9.21 20.01
CA ILE A 186 -7.57 -8.06 20.56
C ILE A 186 -8.29 -7.52 21.80
N PHE A 187 -9.58 -7.71 21.90
CA PHE A 187 -10.44 -7.32 23.03
C PHE A 187 -10.52 -8.43 24.08
#